data_2d4f10c8a420493c2ade50a80e502740
#
_entry.id   2d4f10c8a420493c2ade50a80e502740
#
_cell.length_a   1.000
_cell.length_b   1.000
_cell.length_c   1.000
_cell.angle_alpha   90.00
_cell.angle_beta   90.00
_cell.angle_gamma   90.00
#
_symmetry.space_group_name_H-M   'P 1'
#
loop_
_entity.id
_entity.type
_entity.pdbx_description
1 polymer ?
#
loop_
_entity_poly.entity_id
_entity_poly.type
_entity_poly.pdbx_seq_one_letter_code
_entity_poly.pdbx_strand_id
1 'polypeptide(L)'
;MENSYHQTTRRNFLNQLGLAAAGMTTGNTALATTQYDSGIPRNSVPDRTSDNSAKRVIMISLDGICVEGFQKAHAPSLKGMMSQGAFSLDTRVVMPSVTLPNWTSHLTGSGPEQHGVFNNNWTPANSSYPAVRRDEDGYYPSVFQALKKCQPSCKTAFYYNWKPLAYPFNEKYLDEIKYLANDAYASNYHQAFQFAKKHRYNPTVVFLYSVHTDHAGHKYGWMSREYLQSIEEADQQIGIFFQKLRQEDLFNDTHFLFLTDHGGIGKGHGGTSAAEMIVPWGISGPGIKRNFLISEPNNTTNTAPMLLHLFGGKPLPEWTGKVIESVFPS
;
A
#
# COMPACT_ATOMS: atom_id res chain seq x y z
N MET A 1 -1.76 -15.29 -28.74
CA MET A 1 -3.00 -15.48 -27.97
C MET A 1 -2.96 -14.85 -26.57
N GLU A 2 -1.83 -14.81 -25.87
CA GLU A 2 -1.69 -14.19 -24.54
C GLU A 2 -2.00 -12.69 -24.48
N ASN A 3 -1.61 -11.92 -25.50
CA ASN A 3 -1.81 -10.47 -25.53
C ASN A 3 -3.28 -10.04 -25.63
N SER A 4 -4.15 -10.84 -26.23
CA SER A 4 -5.57 -10.52 -26.36
C SER A 4 -6.35 -10.78 -25.06
N TYR A 5 -5.94 -11.78 -24.29
CA TYR A 5 -6.55 -12.11 -22.99
C TYR A 5 -6.31 -11.02 -21.96
N HIS A 6 -5.07 -10.51 -21.89
CA HIS A 6 -4.72 -9.39 -21.02
C HIS A 6 -5.48 -8.10 -21.32
N GLN A 7 -5.68 -7.77 -22.61
CA GLN A 7 -6.41 -6.56 -22.97
C GLN A 7 -7.90 -6.66 -22.63
N THR A 8 -8.52 -7.81 -22.81
CA THR A 8 -9.95 -8.01 -22.50
C THR A 8 -10.21 -7.95 -20.99
N THR A 9 -9.32 -8.52 -20.19
CA THR A 9 -9.42 -8.53 -18.72
C THR A 9 -9.24 -7.12 -18.14
N ARG A 10 -8.29 -6.34 -18.66
CA ARG A 10 -8.07 -4.93 -18.27
C ARG A 10 -9.30 -4.06 -18.60
N ARG A 11 -9.92 -4.26 -19.76
CA ARG A 11 -11.09 -3.48 -20.19
C ARG A 11 -12.32 -3.79 -19.32
N ASN A 12 -12.53 -5.03 -18.93
CA ASN A 12 -13.62 -5.44 -18.05
C ASN A 12 -13.44 -4.90 -16.63
N PHE A 13 -12.21 -4.86 -16.11
CA PHE A 13 -11.92 -4.27 -14.82
C PHE A 13 -12.18 -2.76 -14.80
N LEU A 14 -11.77 -2.02 -15.82
CA LEU A 14 -12.03 -0.59 -15.93
C LEU A 14 -13.54 -0.28 -16.01
N ASN A 15 -14.31 -1.13 -16.68
CA ASN A 15 -15.77 -1.02 -16.71
C ASN A 15 -16.42 -1.24 -15.34
N GLN A 16 -15.89 -2.17 -14.53
CA GLN A 16 -16.34 -2.39 -13.14
C GLN A 16 -15.99 -1.20 -12.23
N LEU A 17 -14.84 -0.55 -12.43
CA LEU A 17 -14.47 0.67 -11.71
C LEU A 17 -15.40 1.84 -12.05
N GLY A 18 -15.79 1.98 -13.31
CA GLY A 18 -16.73 3.01 -13.77
C GLY A 18 -18.13 2.89 -13.13
N LEU A 19 -18.62 1.67 -12.94
CA LEU A 19 -19.90 1.40 -12.29
C LEU A 19 -19.89 1.68 -10.79
N ALA A 20 -18.76 1.47 -10.10
CA ALA A 20 -18.62 1.78 -8.68
C ALA A 20 -18.61 3.29 -8.41
N ALA A 21 -18.13 4.11 -9.36
CA ALA A 21 -18.14 5.57 -9.26
C ALA A 21 -19.53 6.20 -9.52
N ALA A 22 -20.38 5.53 -10.32
CA ALA A 22 -21.71 6.04 -10.66
C ALA A 22 -22.75 5.89 -9.53
N GLY A 23 -22.48 5.10 -8.50
CA GLY A 23 -23.41 4.87 -7.38
C GLY A 23 -23.44 5.95 -6.30
N MET A 24 -22.69 7.05 -6.43
CA MET A 24 -22.59 8.09 -5.40
C MET A 24 -23.18 9.48 -5.81
N THR A 25 -23.99 9.55 -6.85
CA THR A 25 -24.62 10.82 -7.24
C THR A 25 -26.13 10.69 -7.33
N THR A 26 -26.88 10.96 -6.25
CA THR A 26 -28.26 11.48 -6.32
C THR A 26 -28.52 12.33 -5.09
N GLY A 27 -28.71 13.61 -5.34
CA GLY A 27 -29.14 14.60 -4.34
C GLY A 27 -29.02 16.02 -4.85
N ASN A 28 -29.74 16.35 -5.96
CA ASN A 28 -29.93 17.73 -6.41
C ASN A 28 -31.13 18.32 -5.67
N THR A 29 -30.92 19.36 -4.89
CA THR A 29 -31.94 20.37 -4.59
C THR A 29 -31.38 21.73 -4.95
N ALA A 30 -31.97 22.31 -5.98
CA ALA A 30 -31.76 23.69 -6.37
C ALA A 30 -32.35 24.64 -5.32
N LEU A 31 -31.61 25.64 -4.89
CA LEU A 31 -32.16 26.86 -4.25
C LEU A 31 -31.42 28.10 -4.72
N ALA A 32 -32.27 29.12 -4.89
CA ALA A 32 -32.10 30.35 -5.61
C ALA A 32 -30.95 31.25 -5.13
N THR A 33 -30.43 32.00 -6.10
CA THR A 33 -29.51 33.13 -5.95
C THR A 33 -30.20 34.34 -5.31
N THR A 34 -29.62 34.85 -4.22
CA THR A 34 -29.74 36.27 -3.84
C THR A 34 -28.34 36.84 -3.64
N GLN A 35 -28.02 37.84 -4.48
CA GLN A 35 -26.82 38.65 -4.31
C GLN A 35 -26.95 39.51 -3.07
N TYR A 36 -25.97 39.48 -2.19
CA TYR A 36 -25.68 40.55 -1.22
C TYR A 36 -24.20 40.90 -1.34
N ASP A 37 -23.99 42.13 -1.82
CA ASP A 37 -22.70 42.81 -1.79
C ASP A 37 -22.50 43.40 -0.38
N SER A 38 -21.46 42.98 0.31
CA SER A 38 -20.98 43.63 1.53
C SER A 38 -19.45 43.46 1.62
N GLY A 39 -18.80 44.62 1.41
CA GLY A 39 -17.36 44.78 1.51
C GLY A 39 -16.82 44.33 2.89
N ILE A 40 -15.99 43.32 2.88
CA ILE A 40 -15.12 42.92 3.99
C ILE A 40 -13.67 43.04 3.50
N PRO A 41 -12.76 43.67 4.26
CA PRO A 41 -11.39 43.89 3.84
C PRO A 41 -10.73 42.52 3.64
N ARG A 42 -10.06 42.34 2.51
CA ARG A 42 -9.22 41.16 2.21
C ARG A 42 -8.07 41.15 3.22
N ASN A 43 -8.25 40.39 4.30
CA ASN A 43 -7.13 39.93 5.06
C ASN A 43 -6.29 39.03 4.15
N SER A 44 -5.05 39.41 3.95
CA SER A 44 -4.03 38.66 3.25
C SER A 44 -4.00 37.21 3.80
N VAL A 45 -4.49 36.26 3.02
CA VAL A 45 -4.24 34.85 3.24
C VAL A 45 -2.72 34.68 3.25
N PRO A 46 -2.11 34.11 4.29
CA PRO A 46 -0.68 33.86 4.25
C PRO A 46 -0.39 32.96 3.04
N ASP A 47 0.60 33.40 2.27
CA ASP A 47 1.17 32.67 1.16
C ASP A 47 1.53 31.25 1.65
N ARG A 48 0.72 30.27 1.25
CA ARG A 48 1.06 28.87 1.43
C ARG A 48 2.21 28.57 0.46
N THR A 49 3.42 28.85 0.90
CA THR A 49 4.60 28.18 0.37
C THR A 49 4.31 26.69 0.47
N SER A 50 4.20 26.05 -0.66
CA SER A 50 3.73 24.69 -0.87
C SER A 50 4.56 23.69 -0.08
N ASP A 51 4.15 23.39 1.14
CA ASP A 51 4.57 22.16 1.81
C ASP A 51 3.72 21.02 1.23
N ASN A 52 4.14 20.53 0.05
CA ASN A 52 3.49 19.46 -0.69
C ASN A 52 3.74 18.08 -0.05
N SER A 53 4.27 18.03 1.17
CA SER A 53 4.55 16.77 1.84
C SER A 53 3.27 16.10 2.35
N ALA A 54 3.22 14.78 2.27
CA ALA A 54 2.10 13.99 2.76
C ALA A 54 1.92 14.19 4.27
N LYS A 55 0.67 14.36 4.70
CA LYS A 55 0.34 14.36 6.13
C LYS A 55 0.33 12.94 6.70
N ARG A 56 -0.19 11.99 5.94
CA ARG A 56 -0.34 10.60 6.37
C ARG A 56 -0.25 9.66 5.19
N VAL A 57 0.47 8.56 5.38
CA VAL A 57 0.48 7.43 4.45
C VAL A 57 0.11 6.17 5.20
N ILE A 58 -0.86 5.43 4.69
CA ILE A 58 -1.28 4.13 5.22
C ILE A 58 -1.10 3.08 4.13
N MET A 59 -0.24 2.11 4.38
CA MET A 59 -0.03 0.95 3.52
C MET A 59 -0.98 -0.18 3.95
N ILE A 60 -1.94 -0.51 3.11
CA ILE A 60 -2.85 -1.65 3.26
C ILE A 60 -2.22 -2.81 2.53
N SER A 61 -1.70 -3.78 3.29
CA SER A 61 -0.85 -4.85 2.80
C SER A 61 -1.54 -6.20 3.03
N LEU A 62 -2.00 -6.82 1.95
CA LEU A 62 -2.64 -8.14 1.96
C LEU A 62 -1.70 -9.16 1.33
N ASP A 63 -1.40 -10.23 2.05
CA ASP A 63 -0.49 -11.28 1.60
C ASP A 63 -1.14 -12.19 0.56
N GLY A 64 -0.38 -12.57 -0.47
CA GLY A 64 -0.77 -13.62 -1.40
C GLY A 64 -1.90 -13.26 -2.38
N ILE A 65 -2.09 -11.98 -2.75
CA ILE A 65 -3.17 -11.57 -3.66
C ILE A 65 -2.72 -11.61 -5.12
N CYS A 66 -3.19 -12.61 -5.87
CA CYS A 66 -3.03 -12.63 -7.32
C CYS A 66 -4.00 -11.66 -8.03
N VAL A 67 -3.62 -11.21 -9.24
CA VAL A 67 -4.44 -10.26 -10.03
C VAL A 67 -5.85 -10.81 -10.30
N GLU A 68 -5.96 -12.07 -10.68
CA GLU A 68 -7.25 -12.70 -10.97
C GLU A 68 -8.14 -12.75 -9.73
N GLY A 69 -7.56 -13.07 -8.54
CA GLY A 69 -8.28 -13.07 -7.27
C GLY A 69 -8.80 -11.68 -6.91
N PHE A 70 -7.94 -10.66 -7.01
CA PHE A 70 -8.34 -9.27 -6.80
C PHE A 70 -9.48 -8.83 -7.75
N GLN A 71 -9.42 -9.22 -9.02
CA GLN A 71 -10.44 -8.88 -10.00
C GLN A 71 -11.78 -9.57 -9.74
N LYS A 72 -11.77 -10.86 -9.35
CA LYS A 72 -12.99 -11.67 -9.15
C LYS A 72 -13.66 -11.44 -7.81
N ALA A 73 -12.90 -11.20 -6.74
CA ALA A 73 -13.46 -10.94 -5.42
C ALA A 73 -14.35 -9.68 -5.41
N HIS A 74 -15.41 -9.70 -4.63
CA HIS A 74 -16.24 -8.53 -4.37
C HIS A 74 -15.55 -7.62 -3.34
N ALA A 75 -14.66 -6.74 -3.83
CA ALA A 75 -13.82 -5.86 -3.02
C ALA A 75 -14.08 -4.38 -3.35
N PRO A 76 -15.27 -3.82 -3.03
CA PRO A 76 -15.65 -2.46 -3.41
C PRO A 76 -14.80 -1.38 -2.74
N SER A 77 -14.31 -1.58 -1.51
CA SER A 77 -13.49 -0.60 -0.78
C SER A 77 -12.11 -0.44 -1.43
N LEU A 78 -11.43 -1.55 -1.73
CA LEU A 78 -10.14 -1.56 -2.41
C LEU A 78 -10.25 -1.08 -3.85
N LYS A 79 -11.24 -1.57 -4.60
CA LYS A 79 -11.48 -1.13 -5.98
C LYS A 79 -11.86 0.35 -6.03
N GLY A 80 -12.66 0.83 -5.07
CA GLY A 80 -12.99 2.25 -4.92
C GLY A 80 -11.77 3.10 -4.60
N MET A 81 -10.88 2.65 -3.73
CA MET A 81 -9.61 3.31 -3.45
C MET A 81 -8.75 3.42 -4.72
N MET A 82 -8.60 2.34 -5.48
CA MET A 82 -7.83 2.34 -6.73
C MET A 82 -8.44 3.26 -7.80
N SER A 83 -9.77 3.32 -7.91
CA SER A 83 -10.45 4.24 -8.85
C SER A 83 -10.27 5.71 -8.48
N GLN A 84 -10.06 6.01 -7.20
CA GLN A 84 -9.74 7.36 -6.73
C GLN A 84 -8.25 7.71 -6.83
N GLY A 85 -7.44 6.84 -7.42
CA GLY A 85 -5.99 6.96 -7.49
C GLY A 85 -5.39 6.40 -8.77
N ALA A 86 -4.11 6.05 -8.70
CA ALA A 86 -3.35 5.37 -9.73
C ALA A 86 -3.10 3.90 -9.33
N PHE A 87 -3.12 2.99 -10.28
CA PHE A 87 -2.97 1.56 -10.02
C PHE A 87 -2.30 0.81 -11.17
N SER A 88 -1.71 -0.32 -10.83
CA SER A 88 -1.18 -1.32 -11.78
C SER A 88 -1.78 -2.70 -11.49
N LEU A 89 -2.09 -3.44 -12.54
CA LEU A 89 -2.41 -4.87 -12.50
C LEU A 89 -1.27 -5.69 -13.15
N ASP A 90 -0.11 -5.10 -13.26
CA ASP A 90 1.08 -5.68 -13.91
C ASP A 90 2.35 -5.35 -13.10
N THR A 91 2.19 -5.21 -11.79
CA THR A 91 3.32 -4.98 -10.91
C THR A 91 4.07 -6.28 -10.70
N ARG A 92 5.37 -6.26 -10.93
CA ARG A 92 6.23 -7.43 -10.75
C ARG A 92 6.77 -7.49 -9.33
N VAL A 93 6.73 -8.68 -8.76
CA VAL A 93 7.39 -8.98 -7.50
C VAL A 93 8.86 -9.36 -7.75
N VAL A 94 9.69 -9.34 -6.71
CA VAL A 94 11.07 -9.82 -6.81
C VAL A 94 11.10 -11.36 -6.73
N MET A 95 12.19 -11.95 -7.21
CA MET A 95 12.42 -13.39 -7.06
C MET A 95 13.23 -13.70 -5.80
N PRO A 96 12.84 -14.76 -5.09
CA PRO A 96 11.70 -15.64 -5.30
C PRO A 96 10.37 -14.95 -4.94
N SER A 97 9.24 -15.40 -5.52
CA SER A 97 7.89 -14.93 -5.19
C SER A 97 7.42 -15.46 -3.83
N VAL A 98 8.12 -15.06 -2.78
CA VAL A 98 7.99 -15.53 -1.39
C VAL A 98 7.82 -14.32 -0.46
N THR A 99 7.09 -14.49 0.61
CA THR A 99 6.61 -13.45 1.52
C THR A 99 7.71 -12.51 2.02
N LEU A 100 8.67 -13.02 2.80
CA LEU A 100 9.65 -12.17 3.47
C LEU A 100 10.57 -11.40 2.51
N PRO A 101 11.11 -12.00 1.42
CA PRO A 101 11.86 -11.28 0.39
C PRO A 101 11.06 -10.12 -0.21
N ASN A 102 9.78 -10.33 -0.55
CA ASN A 102 8.97 -9.32 -1.23
C ASN A 102 8.53 -8.19 -0.30
N TRP A 103 8.09 -8.50 0.93
CA TRP A 103 7.81 -7.43 1.90
C TRP A 103 9.05 -6.63 2.28
N THR A 104 10.21 -7.30 2.36
CA THR A 104 11.49 -6.58 2.55
C THR A 104 11.74 -5.65 1.37
N SER A 105 11.52 -6.11 0.14
CA SER A 105 11.71 -5.31 -1.07
C SER A 105 10.76 -4.11 -1.14
N HIS A 106 9.48 -4.27 -0.75
CA HIS A 106 8.55 -3.14 -0.63
C HIS A 106 9.06 -2.05 0.31
N LEU A 107 9.61 -2.44 1.46
CA LEU A 107 9.97 -1.52 2.54
C LEU A 107 11.44 -1.08 2.53
N THR A 108 12.24 -1.60 1.59
CA THR A 108 13.66 -1.21 1.43
C THR A 108 14.01 -0.70 0.05
N GLY A 109 13.06 -0.70 -0.89
CA GLY A 109 13.30 -0.20 -2.26
C GLY A 109 14.32 -0.99 -3.07
N SER A 110 14.63 -2.23 -2.69
CA SER A 110 15.69 -3.04 -3.30
C SER A 110 15.29 -4.51 -3.34
N GLY A 111 15.92 -5.28 -4.22
CA GLY A 111 15.69 -6.71 -4.32
C GLY A 111 16.54 -7.54 -3.33
N PRO A 112 16.30 -8.86 -3.27
CA PRO A 112 17.02 -9.80 -2.40
C PRO A 112 18.53 -9.75 -2.56
N GLU A 113 19.02 -9.50 -3.76
CA GLU A 113 20.46 -9.38 -4.08
C GLU A 113 21.12 -8.19 -3.38
N GLN A 114 20.36 -7.16 -2.96
CA GLN A 114 20.87 -6.04 -2.19
C GLN A 114 20.62 -6.22 -0.68
N HIS A 115 19.39 -6.57 -0.26
CA HIS A 115 19.07 -6.64 1.15
C HIS A 115 19.40 -8.00 1.82
N GLY A 116 19.71 -9.04 1.05
CA GLY A 116 20.17 -10.34 1.57
C GLY A 116 19.07 -11.26 2.13
N VAL A 117 17.79 -10.91 1.96
CA VAL A 117 16.65 -11.71 2.44
C VAL A 117 16.08 -12.51 1.28
N PHE A 118 16.33 -13.85 1.24
CA PHE A 118 15.97 -14.72 0.13
C PHE A 118 14.85 -15.72 0.42
N ASN A 119 14.45 -15.89 1.68
CA ASN A 119 13.44 -16.87 2.07
C ASN A 119 12.77 -16.49 3.40
N ASN A 120 11.70 -17.20 3.75
CA ASN A 120 10.92 -16.97 4.97
C ASN A 120 11.61 -17.43 6.26
N ASN A 121 12.72 -18.18 6.17
CA ASN A 121 13.52 -18.63 7.32
C ASN A 121 14.66 -17.67 7.67
N TRP A 122 14.76 -16.55 6.96
CA TRP A 122 15.79 -15.56 7.20
C TRP A 122 15.64 -14.90 8.59
N THR A 123 16.76 -14.76 9.28
CA THR A 123 16.90 -13.98 10.51
C THR A 123 18.23 -13.22 10.48
N PRO A 124 18.42 -12.19 11.29
CA PRO A 124 19.72 -11.51 11.39
C PRO A 124 20.88 -12.47 11.74
N ALA A 125 20.59 -13.52 12.55
CA ALA A 125 21.57 -14.51 12.96
C ALA A 125 21.79 -15.64 11.92
N ASN A 126 20.85 -15.84 10.98
CA ASN A 126 20.89 -16.91 9.99
C ASN A 126 20.92 -16.35 8.55
N SER A 127 21.65 -15.28 8.34
CA SER A 127 21.83 -14.67 7.02
C SER A 127 23.04 -15.29 6.33
N SER A 128 22.82 -16.17 5.36
CA SER A 128 23.88 -16.77 4.54
C SER A 128 24.37 -15.84 3.42
N TYR A 129 23.59 -14.83 3.08
CA TYR A 129 23.92 -13.85 2.04
C TYR A 129 23.90 -12.43 2.63
N PRO A 130 25.05 -11.75 2.68
CA PRO A 130 25.14 -10.46 3.34
C PRO A 130 24.44 -9.36 2.51
N ALA A 131 23.74 -8.44 3.18
CA ALA A 131 23.26 -7.22 2.56
C ALA A 131 24.45 -6.38 2.06
N VAL A 132 24.31 -5.72 0.89
CA VAL A 132 25.34 -4.85 0.29
C VAL A 132 25.62 -3.60 1.12
N ARG A 133 24.67 -3.21 1.95
CA ARG A 133 24.79 -2.11 2.92
C ARG A 133 24.06 -2.46 4.20
N ARG A 134 24.59 -1.97 5.33
CA ARG A 134 23.99 -2.17 6.65
C ARG A 134 24.02 -0.87 7.44
N ASP A 135 23.03 -0.66 8.28
CA ASP A 135 23.09 0.37 9.32
C ASP A 135 24.02 -0.08 10.48
N GLU A 136 24.14 0.74 11.51
CA GLU A 136 24.98 0.48 12.67
C GLU A 136 24.56 -0.77 13.48
N ASP A 137 23.29 -1.19 13.35
CA ASP A 137 22.73 -2.38 14.00
C ASP A 137 22.70 -3.61 13.07
N GLY A 138 23.24 -3.48 11.86
CA GLY A 138 23.39 -4.59 10.91
C GLY A 138 22.22 -4.80 9.95
N TYR A 139 21.22 -3.93 9.93
CA TYR A 139 20.06 -4.01 9.04
C TYR A 139 20.29 -3.27 7.72
N TYR A 140 19.70 -3.80 6.66
CA TYR A 140 19.63 -3.05 5.39
C TYR A 140 18.72 -1.81 5.56
N PRO A 141 19.07 -0.64 5.00
CA PRO A 141 18.31 0.59 5.20
C PRO A 141 16.87 0.50 4.72
N SER A 142 15.92 0.62 5.64
CA SER A 142 14.48 0.61 5.35
C SER A 142 13.92 2.02 5.10
N VAL A 143 12.72 2.07 4.54
CA VAL A 143 11.98 3.32 4.37
C VAL A 143 11.69 4.03 5.69
N PHE A 144 11.53 3.29 6.80
CA PHE A 144 11.35 3.87 8.13
C PHE A 144 12.59 4.63 8.59
N GLN A 145 13.79 4.06 8.37
CA GLN A 145 15.05 4.76 8.64
C GLN A 145 15.18 6.01 7.77
N ALA A 146 14.90 5.89 6.46
CA ALA A 146 14.99 7.02 5.53
C ALA A 146 14.02 8.14 5.91
N LEU A 147 12.78 7.80 6.32
CA LEU A 147 11.79 8.74 6.81
C LEU A 147 12.25 9.47 8.07
N LYS A 148 12.78 8.76 9.06
CA LYS A 148 13.29 9.41 10.28
C LYS A 148 14.45 10.38 10.01
N LYS A 149 15.22 10.17 8.93
CA LYS A 149 16.28 11.08 8.50
C LYS A 149 15.75 12.33 7.78
N CYS A 150 14.79 12.16 6.84
CA CYS A 150 14.27 13.29 6.07
C CYS A 150 13.16 14.05 6.80
N GLN A 151 12.38 13.38 7.65
CA GLN A 151 11.25 13.94 8.40
C GLN A 151 11.26 13.40 9.85
N PRO A 152 12.14 13.94 10.73
CA PRO A 152 12.32 13.41 12.09
C PRO A 152 11.06 13.41 12.97
N SER A 153 10.10 14.32 12.69
CA SER A 153 8.81 14.39 13.39
C SER A 153 7.81 13.32 12.93
N CYS A 154 8.10 12.59 11.83
CA CYS A 154 7.22 11.56 11.31
C CYS A 154 7.03 10.43 12.31
N LYS A 155 5.76 10.08 12.57
CA LYS A 155 5.38 8.96 13.42
C LYS A 155 5.15 7.72 12.58
N THR A 156 5.74 6.61 13.01
CA THR A 156 5.79 5.36 12.24
C THR A 156 5.21 4.21 13.04
N ALA A 157 4.32 3.42 12.44
CA ALA A 157 3.74 2.23 13.06
C ALA A 157 3.78 1.01 12.14
N PHE A 158 3.90 -0.16 12.74
CA PHE A 158 3.98 -1.44 12.06
C PHE A 158 3.06 -2.45 12.78
N TYR A 159 1.93 -2.78 12.15
CA TYR A 159 0.96 -3.72 12.68
C TYR A 159 0.89 -4.95 11.80
N TYR A 160 1.10 -6.14 12.37
CA TYR A 160 1.26 -7.36 11.61
C TYR A 160 0.80 -8.59 12.38
N ASN A 161 0.56 -9.69 11.66
CA ASN A 161 0.08 -10.95 12.22
C ASN A 161 0.84 -12.19 11.71
N TRP A 162 2.00 -12.01 11.08
CA TRP A 162 2.96 -13.06 10.77
C TRP A 162 4.32 -12.71 11.36
N LYS A 163 4.76 -13.47 12.39
CA LYS A 163 5.89 -13.10 13.25
C LYS A 163 7.21 -12.82 12.51
N PRO A 164 7.63 -13.60 11.48
CA PRO A 164 8.90 -13.33 10.80
C PRO A 164 8.95 -12.00 10.04
N LEU A 165 7.80 -11.38 9.74
CA LEU A 165 7.73 -10.18 8.91
C LEU A 165 8.59 -9.01 9.44
N ALA A 166 8.73 -8.87 10.74
CA ALA A 166 9.50 -7.78 11.35
C ALA A 166 11.02 -8.04 11.37
N TYR A 167 11.48 -9.28 11.16
CA TYR A 167 12.90 -9.64 11.32
C TYR A 167 13.88 -8.84 10.45
N PRO A 168 13.56 -8.43 9.20
CA PRO A 168 14.47 -7.64 8.38
C PRO A 168 14.55 -6.15 8.76
N PHE A 169 13.72 -5.66 9.67
CA PHE A 169 13.60 -4.24 9.94
C PHE A 169 14.12 -3.85 11.32
N ASN A 170 14.89 -2.74 11.35
CA ASN A 170 15.37 -2.18 12.60
C ASN A 170 14.23 -1.45 13.32
N GLU A 171 13.75 -2.02 14.42
CA GLU A 171 12.59 -1.53 15.17
C GLU A 171 12.82 -0.15 15.81
N LYS A 172 14.07 0.31 15.97
CA LYS A 172 14.38 1.64 16.54
C LYS A 172 13.80 2.81 15.71
N TYR A 173 13.46 2.56 14.44
CA TYR A 173 12.84 3.55 13.56
C TYR A 173 11.31 3.50 13.58
N LEU A 174 10.71 2.67 14.44
CA LEU A 174 9.27 2.53 14.63
C LEU A 174 8.83 3.12 15.97
N ASP A 175 7.88 4.06 15.98
CA ASP A 175 7.30 4.59 17.21
C ASP A 175 6.34 3.58 17.85
N GLU A 176 5.73 2.71 17.05
CA GLU A 176 4.88 1.62 17.52
C GLU A 176 5.01 0.39 16.61
N ILE A 177 5.22 -0.78 17.21
CA ILE A 177 5.22 -2.07 16.54
C ILE A 177 4.37 -3.05 17.34
N LYS A 178 3.42 -3.76 16.67
CA LYS A 178 2.56 -4.73 17.34
C LYS A 178 2.35 -5.97 16.48
N TYR A 179 2.75 -7.11 17.03
CA TYR A 179 2.40 -8.42 16.51
C TYR A 179 1.06 -8.88 17.12
N LEU A 180 0.09 -9.21 16.27
CA LEU A 180 -1.21 -9.76 16.68
C LEU A 180 -1.35 -11.16 16.08
N ALA A 181 -1.29 -12.18 16.94
CA ALA A 181 -1.35 -13.60 16.54
C ALA A 181 -2.72 -14.01 15.97
N ASN A 182 -2.81 -15.24 15.46
CA ASN A 182 -4.05 -15.92 15.07
C ASN A 182 -4.87 -15.17 14.00
N ASP A 183 -4.20 -14.66 12.98
CA ASP A 183 -4.84 -13.92 11.86
C ASP A 183 -5.74 -12.75 12.32
N ALA A 184 -5.38 -12.13 13.45
CA ALA A 184 -6.16 -11.05 14.05
C ALA A 184 -6.06 -9.73 13.26
N TYR A 185 -6.16 -9.80 11.92
CA TYR A 185 -6.00 -8.65 11.02
C TYR A 185 -7.02 -7.54 11.26
N ALA A 186 -8.25 -7.86 11.66
CA ALA A 186 -9.25 -6.86 12.00
C ALA A 186 -8.81 -5.97 13.18
N SER A 187 -8.08 -6.54 14.15
CA SER A 187 -7.48 -5.78 15.25
C SER A 187 -6.35 -4.87 14.78
N ASN A 188 -5.59 -5.25 13.73
CA ASN A 188 -4.57 -4.39 13.13
C ASN A 188 -5.20 -3.10 12.57
N TYR A 189 -6.36 -3.17 11.91
CA TYR A 189 -7.09 -1.98 11.43
C TYR A 189 -7.51 -1.06 12.58
N HIS A 190 -7.95 -1.64 13.70
CA HIS A 190 -8.27 -0.85 14.89
C HIS A 190 -7.04 -0.12 15.45
N GLN A 191 -5.89 -0.80 15.57
CA GLN A 191 -4.65 -0.18 16.05
C GLN A 191 -4.19 0.95 15.09
N ALA A 192 -4.23 0.70 13.79
CA ALA A 192 -3.88 1.71 12.78
C ALA A 192 -4.76 2.96 12.88
N PHE A 193 -6.07 2.79 13.10
CA PHE A 193 -6.98 3.89 13.32
C PHE A 193 -6.64 4.70 14.58
N GLN A 194 -6.40 4.02 15.70
CA GLN A 194 -6.03 4.68 16.96
C GLN A 194 -4.71 5.45 16.84
N PHE A 195 -3.72 4.87 16.17
CA PHE A 195 -2.45 5.53 15.91
C PHE A 195 -2.61 6.77 15.02
N ALA A 196 -3.35 6.67 13.92
CA ALA A 196 -3.64 7.79 13.03
C ALA A 196 -4.37 8.93 13.76
N LYS A 197 -5.35 8.59 14.61
CA LYS A 197 -6.08 9.56 15.44
C LYS A 197 -5.19 10.23 16.47
N LYS A 198 -4.38 9.46 17.20
CA LYS A 198 -3.44 9.95 18.21
C LYS A 198 -2.43 10.94 17.62
N HIS A 199 -1.95 10.66 16.41
CA HIS A 199 -0.91 11.44 15.74
C HIS A 199 -1.44 12.32 14.60
N ARG A 200 -2.70 12.75 14.68
CA ARG A 200 -3.41 13.48 13.61
C ARG A 200 -2.71 14.76 13.13
N TYR A 201 -1.89 15.35 13.97
CA TYR A 201 -1.15 16.59 13.67
C TYR A 201 0.33 16.36 13.31
N ASN A 202 0.77 15.10 13.28
CA ASN A 202 2.11 14.73 12.85
C ASN A 202 2.10 14.12 11.46
N PRO A 203 3.16 14.29 10.67
CA PRO A 203 3.42 13.39 9.55
C PRO A 203 3.41 11.94 10.06
N THR A 204 2.72 11.04 9.39
CA THR A 204 2.46 9.69 9.92
C THR A 204 2.56 8.65 8.83
N VAL A 205 3.24 7.53 9.11
CA VAL A 205 3.27 6.34 8.26
C VAL A 205 2.82 5.12 9.04
N VAL A 206 1.89 4.37 8.49
CA VAL A 206 1.41 3.11 9.06
C VAL A 206 1.57 2.00 8.03
N PHE A 207 2.29 0.96 8.39
CA PHE A 207 2.29 -0.31 7.68
C PHE A 207 1.30 -1.26 8.37
N LEU A 208 0.32 -1.71 7.61
CA LEU A 208 -0.80 -2.52 8.08
C LEU A 208 -0.85 -3.79 7.27
N TYR A 209 -0.48 -4.93 7.89
CA TYR A 209 -0.32 -6.20 7.21
C TYR A 209 -1.31 -7.26 7.68
N SER A 210 -1.77 -8.06 6.72
CA SER A 210 -2.71 -9.17 6.93
C SER A 210 -2.28 -10.41 6.14
N VAL A 211 -2.00 -11.52 6.84
CA VAL A 211 -1.55 -12.79 6.26
C VAL A 211 -2.71 -13.73 5.89
N HIS A 212 -3.92 -13.50 6.38
CA HIS A 212 -5.01 -14.47 6.30
C HIS A 212 -5.43 -14.85 4.87
N THR A 213 -5.22 -13.98 3.89
CA THR A 213 -5.51 -14.26 2.47
C THR A 213 -4.55 -15.28 1.88
N ASP A 214 -3.27 -15.21 2.23
CA ASP A 214 -2.27 -16.22 1.91
C ASP A 214 -2.58 -17.57 2.59
N HIS A 215 -2.92 -17.56 3.87
CA HIS A 215 -3.36 -18.76 4.59
C HIS A 215 -4.57 -19.43 3.94
N ALA A 216 -5.53 -18.65 3.43
CA ALA A 216 -6.66 -19.19 2.68
C ALA A 216 -6.20 -19.82 1.35
N GLY A 217 -5.26 -19.19 0.63
CA GLY A 217 -4.63 -19.74 -0.56
C GLY A 217 -3.94 -21.08 -0.31
N HIS A 218 -3.12 -21.17 0.71
CA HIS A 218 -2.44 -22.42 1.11
C HIS A 218 -3.41 -23.53 1.53
N LYS A 219 -4.44 -23.18 2.26
CA LYS A 219 -5.39 -24.15 2.81
C LYS A 219 -6.36 -24.68 1.75
N TYR A 220 -6.95 -23.78 0.97
CA TYR A 220 -8.06 -24.10 0.07
C TYR A 220 -7.66 -24.07 -1.40
N GLY A 221 -6.58 -23.40 -1.74
CA GLY A 221 -6.09 -23.15 -3.10
C GLY A 221 -6.39 -21.72 -3.57
N TRP A 222 -5.42 -21.15 -4.29
CA TRP A 222 -5.65 -19.90 -5.00
C TRP A 222 -6.81 -20.05 -5.98
N MET A 223 -7.66 -19.04 -6.05
CA MET A 223 -8.90 -18.99 -6.84
C MET A 223 -10.05 -19.88 -6.32
N SER A 224 -9.88 -20.58 -5.17
CA SER A 224 -11.00 -21.22 -4.48
C SER A 224 -12.03 -20.17 -4.01
N ARG A 225 -13.25 -20.62 -3.73
CA ARG A 225 -14.29 -19.76 -3.15
C ARG A 225 -13.82 -19.15 -1.81
N GLU A 226 -13.19 -19.94 -0.97
CA GLU A 226 -12.70 -19.54 0.34
C GLU A 226 -11.56 -18.51 0.24
N TYR A 227 -10.68 -18.65 -0.74
CA TYR A 227 -9.65 -17.63 -1.01
C TYR A 227 -10.29 -16.31 -1.46
N LEU A 228 -11.24 -16.33 -2.39
CA LEU A 228 -11.95 -15.12 -2.81
C LEU A 228 -12.73 -14.49 -1.64
N GLN A 229 -13.38 -15.31 -0.81
CA GLN A 229 -14.07 -14.85 0.39
C GLN A 229 -13.11 -14.18 1.39
N SER A 230 -11.90 -14.68 1.57
CA SER A 230 -10.91 -14.05 2.46
C SER A 230 -10.52 -12.64 2.00
N ILE A 231 -10.45 -12.39 0.68
CA ILE A 231 -10.25 -11.05 0.11
C ILE A 231 -11.46 -10.15 0.40
N GLU A 232 -12.66 -10.67 0.26
CA GLU A 232 -13.92 -9.94 0.52
C GLU A 232 -14.06 -9.56 2.00
N GLU A 233 -13.68 -10.46 2.90
CA GLU A 233 -13.64 -10.21 4.35
C GLU A 233 -12.63 -9.12 4.72
N ALA A 234 -11.43 -9.14 4.09
CA ALA A 234 -10.46 -8.06 4.24
C ALA A 234 -11.03 -6.72 3.76
N ASP A 235 -11.68 -6.70 2.58
CA ASP A 235 -12.29 -5.50 2.01
C ASP A 235 -13.36 -4.90 2.93
N GLN A 236 -14.17 -5.73 3.59
CA GLN A 236 -15.16 -5.28 4.58
C GLN A 236 -14.47 -4.54 5.74
N GLN A 237 -13.38 -5.09 6.28
CA GLN A 237 -12.62 -4.43 7.35
C GLN A 237 -11.97 -3.12 6.89
N ILE A 238 -11.47 -3.10 5.66
CA ILE A 238 -10.94 -1.88 5.02
C ILE A 238 -12.04 -0.83 4.88
N GLY A 239 -13.24 -1.23 4.46
CA GLY A 239 -14.39 -0.33 4.36
C GLY A 239 -14.76 0.30 5.71
N ILE A 240 -14.82 -0.50 6.79
CA ILE A 240 -15.04 -0.03 8.15
C ILE A 240 -13.92 0.93 8.59
N PHE A 241 -12.69 0.61 8.30
CA PHE A 241 -11.53 1.45 8.60
C PHE A 241 -11.60 2.80 7.87
N PHE A 242 -11.91 2.81 6.58
CA PHE A 242 -12.11 4.04 5.80
C PHE A 242 -13.26 4.89 6.36
N GLN A 243 -14.36 4.26 6.77
CA GLN A 243 -15.47 4.97 7.38
C GLN A 243 -15.05 5.67 8.68
N LYS A 244 -14.30 4.98 9.56
CA LYS A 244 -13.77 5.57 10.79
C LYS A 244 -12.84 6.74 10.54
N LEU A 245 -11.97 6.65 9.53
CA LEU A 245 -11.09 7.75 9.13
C LEU A 245 -11.89 8.96 8.60
N ARG A 246 -12.99 8.74 7.86
CA ARG A 246 -13.88 9.82 7.40
C ARG A 246 -14.59 10.51 8.56
N GLN A 247 -15.08 9.76 9.56
CA GLN A 247 -15.73 10.30 10.75
C GLN A 247 -14.81 11.20 11.59
N GLU A 248 -13.51 11.01 11.49
CA GLU A 248 -12.50 11.81 12.20
C GLU A 248 -11.79 12.86 11.29
N ASP A 249 -12.29 13.09 10.07
CA ASP A 249 -11.70 14.00 9.08
C ASP A 249 -10.24 13.67 8.71
N LEU A 250 -9.85 12.39 8.83
CA LEU A 250 -8.49 11.93 8.54
C LEU A 250 -8.35 11.36 7.13
N PHE A 251 -9.45 10.95 6.49
CA PHE A 251 -9.43 10.23 5.22
C PHE A 251 -8.88 11.08 4.06
N ASN A 252 -9.34 12.32 3.94
CA ASN A 252 -9.03 13.19 2.79
C ASN A 252 -7.57 13.68 2.79
N ASP A 253 -6.91 13.66 3.96
CA ASP A 253 -5.51 14.03 4.15
C ASP A 253 -4.58 12.81 4.13
N THR A 254 -5.09 11.63 3.78
CA THR A 254 -4.34 10.36 3.81
C THR A 254 -4.06 9.88 2.39
N HIS A 255 -2.80 9.49 2.15
CA HIS A 255 -2.46 8.64 1.02
C HIS A 255 -2.60 7.17 1.44
N PHE A 256 -3.25 6.39 0.61
CA PHE A 256 -3.38 4.95 0.78
C PHE A 256 -2.58 4.24 -0.30
N LEU A 257 -1.75 3.28 0.10
CA LEU A 257 -1.14 2.32 -0.81
C LEU A 257 -1.79 0.96 -0.59
N PHE A 258 -2.19 0.30 -1.67
CA PHE A 258 -2.56 -1.11 -1.66
C PHE A 258 -1.40 -1.94 -2.18
N LEU A 259 -0.94 -2.88 -1.37
CA LEU A 259 0.25 -3.67 -1.62
C LEU A 259 -0.05 -5.16 -1.43
N THR A 260 0.62 -5.98 -2.23
CA THR A 260 0.71 -7.42 -2.02
C THR A 260 2.05 -7.92 -2.53
N ASP A 261 2.55 -8.96 -1.94
CA ASP A 261 3.93 -9.43 -2.07
C ASP A 261 4.12 -10.51 -3.14
N HIS A 262 3.11 -11.33 -3.37
CA HIS A 262 3.06 -12.36 -4.41
C HIS A 262 1.62 -12.76 -4.70
N GLY A 263 1.43 -13.52 -5.77
CA GLY A 263 0.22 -14.29 -5.99
C GLY A 263 0.45 -15.75 -5.62
N GLY A 264 -0.26 -16.67 -6.28
CA GLY A 264 -0.06 -18.09 -6.07
C GLY A 264 -0.83 -18.94 -7.08
N ILE A 265 -0.50 -20.24 -7.11
CA ILE A 265 -1.12 -21.22 -7.99
C ILE A 265 -1.33 -22.55 -7.25
N GLY A 266 -2.48 -23.18 -7.46
CA GLY A 266 -2.83 -24.38 -6.68
C GLY A 266 -2.86 -24.03 -5.18
N LYS A 267 -1.99 -24.63 -4.36
CA LYS A 267 -1.86 -24.36 -2.93
C LYS A 267 -0.48 -23.82 -2.55
N GLY A 268 0.25 -23.20 -3.48
CA GLY A 268 1.60 -22.73 -3.25
C GLY A 268 1.96 -21.49 -4.03
N HIS A 269 3.15 -20.98 -3.73
CA HIS A 269 3.81 -19.87 -4.39
C HIS A 269 5.33 -20.04 -4.28
N GLY A 270 6.12 -19.12 -4.83
CA GLY A 270 7.58 -19.16 -4.82
C GLY A 270 8.19 -19.47 -6.18
N GLY A 271 7.35 -19.73 -7.19
CA GLY A 271 7.74 -19.99 -8.57
C GLY A 271 7.81 -18.71 -9.42
N THR A 272 7.77 -18.93 -10.74
CA THR A 272 7.94 -17.87 -11.73
C THR A 272 6.75 -17.71 -12.67
N SER A 273 5.61 -18.34 -12.34
CA SER A 273 4.40 -18.17 -13.14
C SER A 273 3.84 -16.74 -13.02
N ALA A 274 3.13 -16.29 -14.06
CA ALA A 274 2.48 -14.97 -14.00
C ALA A 274 1.52 -14.83 -12.81
N ALA A 275 0.85 -15.93 -12.43
CA ALA A 275 -0.06 -15.95 -11.28
C ALA A 275 0.65 -15.72 -9.94
N GLU A 276 1.95 -16.02 -9.84
CA GLU A 276 2.76 -15.81 -8.66
C GLU A 276 3.52 -14.48 -8.70
N MET A 277 4.00 -14.08 -9.90
CA MET A 277 4.93 -12.98 -10.09
C MET A 277 4.28 -11.63 -10.40
N ILE A 278 3.00 -11.62 -10.80
CA ILE A 278 2.30 -10.39 -11.18
C ILE A 278 1.18 -10.14 -10.18
N VAL A 279 1.21 -8.94 -9.60
CA VAL A 279 0.32 -8.57 -8.49
C VAL A 279 -0.33 -7.20 -8.72
N PRO A 280 -1.50 -6.93 -8.11
CA PRO A 280 -2.06 -5.59 -8.07
C PRO A 280 -1.24 -4.68 -7.14
N TRP A 281 -1.14 -3.41 -7.52
CA TRP A 281 -0.54 -2.34 -6.72
C TRP A 281 -1.33 -1.04 -6.95
N GLY A 282 -1.52 -0.23 -5.92
CA GLY A 282 -2.24 1.02 -6.08
C GLY A 282 -1.86 2.09 -5.07
N ILE A 283 -2.07 3.35 -5.47
CA ILE A 283 -1.89 4.53 -4.62
C ILE A 283 -3.02 5.50 -4.86
N SER A 284 -3.58 6.06 -3.78
CA SER A 284 -4.57 7.13 -3.83
C SER A 284 -4.30 8.18 -2.76
N GLY A 285 -4.82 9.38 -2.94
CA GLY A 285 -4.67 10.47 -1.99
C GLY A 285 -4.48 11.84 -2.66
N PRO A 286 -4.21 12.88 -1.87
CA PRO A 286 -3.97 14.22 -2.39
C PRO A 286 -2.83 14.25 -3.43
N GLY A 287 -3.04 14.94 -4.54
CA GLY A 287 -2.01 15.07 -5.59
C GLY A 287 -1.77 13.81 -6.43
N ILE A 288 -2.58 12.75 -6.28
CA ILE A 288 -2.50 11.55 -7.12
C ILE A 288 -3.57 11.62 -8.22
N LYS A 289 -3.19 11.29 -9.46
CA LYS A 289 -4.13 11.15 -10.58
C LYS A 289 -5.20 10.13 -10.25
N ARG A 290 -6.45 10.43 -10.59
CA ARG A 290 -7.59 9.52 -10.37
C ARG A 290 -7.83 8.64 -11.58
N ASN A 291 -8.30 7.41 -11.34
CA ASN A 291 -8.59 6.40 -12.36
C ASN A 291 -7.46 6.23 -13.38
N PHE A 292 -6.22 6.28 -12.88
CA PHE A 292 -5.03 6.26 -13.70
C PHE A 292 -4.38 4.87 -13.69
N LEU A 293 -4.43 4.19 -14.85
CA LEU A 293 -3.72 2.94 -15.05
C LEU A 293 -2.25 3.22 -15.34
N ILE A 294 -1.37 2.77 -14.47
CA ILE A 294 0.08 2.84 -14.63
C ILE A 294 0.46 1.87 -15.77
N SER A 295 1.01 2.41 -16.85
CA SER A 295 1.41 1.66 -18.04
C SER A 295 2.91 1.38 -18.11
N GLU A 296 3.71 2.13 -17.35
CA GLU A 296 5.15 1.92 -17.24
C GLU A 296 5.47 0.68 -16.38
N PRO A 297 6.61 0.03 -16.60
CA PRO A 297 7.01 -1.12 -15.79
C PRO A 297 7.05 -0.77 -14.29
N ASN A 298 6.27 -1.49 -13.49
CA ASN A 298 6.22 -1.35 -12.04
C ASN A 298 6.78 -2.59 -11.35
N ASN A 299 7.42 -2.38 -10.20
CA ASN A 299 7.96 -3.44 -9.36
C ASN A 299 7.70 -3.12 -7.88
N THR A 300 7.64 -4.15 -7.04
CA THR A 300 7.45 -4.01 -5.59
C THR A 300 8.51 -3.13 -4.93
N THR A 301 9.73 -3.08 -5.47
CA THR A 301 10.82 -2.19 -5.03
C THR A 301 10.49 -0.70 -5.16
N ASN A 302 9.51 -0.32 -6.00
CA ASN A 302 9.12 1.08 -6.18
C ASN A 302 8.35 1.65 -4.99
N THR A 303 7.84 0.80 -4.08
CA THR A 303 7.02 1.23 -2.94
C THR A 303 7.77 2.15 -1.98
N ALA A 304 8.98 1.79 -1.54
CA ALA A 304 9.76 2.63 -0.62
C ALA A 304 10.16 3.98 -1.22
N PRO A 305 10.66 4.07 -2.48
CA PRO A 305 10.86 5.34 -3.17
C PRO A 305 9.61 6.21 -3.26
N MET A 306 8.47 5.62 -3.62
CA MET A 306 7.18 6.34 -3.67
C MET A 306 6.79 6.91 -2.32
N LEU A 307 6.87 6.09 -1.27
CA LEU A 307 6.53 6.52 0.08
C LEU A 307 7.44 7.67 0.55
N LEU A 308 8.75 7.54 0.34
CA LEU A 308 9.70 8.58 0.74
C LEU A 308 9.49 9.88 -0.04
N HIS A 309 9.19 9.79 -1.34
CA HIS A 309 8.89 10.93 -2.20
C HIS A 309 7.66 11.72 -1.72
N LEU A 310 6.60 11.04 -1.26
CA LEU A 310 5.41 11.69 -0.68
C LEU A 310 5.73 12.58 0.52
N PHE A 311 6.83 12.33 1.23
CA PHE A 311 7.32 13.16 2.33
C PHE A 311 8.46 14.12 1.93
N GLY A 312 8.66 14.33 0.62
CA GLY A 312 9.70 15.22 0.09
C GLY A 312 11.12 14.65 0.15
N GLY A 313 11.28 13.39 0.54
CA GLY A 313 12.57 12.70 0.57
C GLY A 313 12.96 12.20 -0.81
N LYS A 314 14.27 11.93 -0.98
CA LYS A 314 14.83 11.31 -2.20
C LYS A 314 15.17 9.84 -1.94
N PRO A 315 14.96 8.95 -2.91
CA PRO A 315 15.39 7.56 -2.80
C PRO A 315 16.86 7.46 -2.38
N LEU A 316 17.17 6.46 -1.53
CA LEU A 316 18.55 6.22 -1.11
C LEU A 316 19.38 5.72 -2.31
N PRO A 317 20.67 6.06 -2.37
CA PRO A 317 21.54 5.66 -3.51
C PRO A 317 21.63 4.14 -3.73
N GLU A 318 21.49 3.37 -2.65
CA GLU A 318 21.49 1.91 -2.68
C GLU A 318 20.17 1.28 -3.13
N TRP A 319 19.09 2.03 -3.25
CA TRP A 319 17.80 1.52 -3.68
C TRP A 319 17.74 1.38 -5.22
N THR A 320 17.18 0.27 -5.67
CA THR A 320 16.99 -0.01 -7.11
C THR A 320 15.62 0.39 -7.62
N GLY A 321 14.66 0.54 -6.71
CA GLY A 321 13.31 1.03 -7.00
C GLY A 321 13.30 2.50 -7.39
N LYS A 322 12.22 2.93 -8.04
CA LYS A 322 12.05 4.27 -8.61
C LYS A 322 10.74 4.91 -8.16
N VAL A 323 10.69 6.23 -8.16
CA VAL A 323 9.45 6.98 -8.09
C VAL A 323 8.69 6.78 -9.40
N ILE A 324 7.40 6.51 -9.32
CA ILE A 324 6.50 6.38 -10.48
C ILE A 324 5.93 7.78 -10.75
N GLU A 325 6.69 8.60 -11.50
CA GLU A 325 6.38 10.01 -11.73
C GLU A 325 5.04 10.23 -12.45
N SER A 326 4.63 9.26 -13.28
CA SER A 326 3.39 9.35 -14.05
C SER A 326 2.12 9.43 -13.22
N VAL A 327 2.16 9.04 -11.95
CA VAL A 327 0.99 9.07 -11.06
C VAL A 327 0.65 10.49 -10.57
N PHE A 328 1.59 11.42 -10.68
CA PHE A 328 1.39 12.82 -10.29
C PHE A 328 0.85 13.65 -11.45
N PRO A 329 0.00 14.67 -11.19
CA PRO A 329 -0.37 15.65 -12.20
C PRO A 329 0.87 16.35 -12.77
N SER A 330 0.82 16.67 -14.08
CA SER A 330 1.86 17.45 -14.77
C SER A 330 1.84 18.90 -14.30
#